data_8f83f76349433ece101a7de728844cc2
#
_entry.id   8f83f76349433ece101a7de728844cc2
#
_cell.length_a   1.000
_cell.length_b   1.000
_cell.length_c   1.000
_cell.angle_alpha   90.00
_cell.angle_beta   90.00
_cell.angle_gamma   90.00
#
_symmetry.space_group_name_H-M   'P 1'
#
loop_
_entity.id
_entity.type
_entity.pdbx_description
1 polymer ?
#
loop_
_entity_poly.entity_id
_entity_poly.type
_entity_poly.pdbx_seq_one_letter_code
_entity_poly.pdbx_strand_id
1 'polypeptide(L)'
;MSQNANDFPIEDLPDVKPHLISKLKRAGIDSIHELAVSIPNELVLDKGVGDDLQVVSELATKARRSLIDSRLLVNEFCTAEEILERRKGLVRFSMGSAKLDTFLDGGIETQAVTEIAGEFGTGKTQICHTLCVTANTQKEKPHSGVSGNSSTTTSTDHNVIFIDTENTFRAERVHQIVEARRLGSVEEILKRIFVCKIYIVLI
;
A
#
# COMPACT_ATOMS: atom_id res chain seq x y z
N MET A 1 3.50 12.66 6.11
CA MET A 1 2.08 12.93 5.80
C MET A 1 1.68 11.91 4.77
N SER A 2 0.89 10.92 5.11
CA SER A 2 0.28 10.05 4.10
C SER A 2 -0.76 10.90 3.39
N GLN A 3 -0.45 11.32 2.17
CA GLN A 3 -1.42 11.99 1.31
C GLN A 3 -2.51 10.96 1.01
N ASN A 4 -3.72 11.25 1.47
CA ASN A 4 -4.89 10.43 1.17
C ASN A 4 -5.13 10.43 -0.34
N ALA A 5 -5.64 9.33 -0.90
CA ALA A 5 -6.05 9.24 -2.30
C ALA A 5 -7.03 10.36 -2.71
N ASN A 6 -7.71 10.98 -1.75
CA ASN A 6 -8.60 12.14 -1.92
C ASN A 6 -7.86 13.48 -2.09
N ASP A 7 -6.53 13.54 -1.93
CA ASP A 7 -5.79 14.80 -2.06
C ASP A 7 -5.64 15.28 -3.52
N PHE A 8 -6.04 14.45 -4.50
CA PHE A 8 -6.00 14.78 -5.94
C PHE A 8 -7.33 14.40 -6.60
N PRO A 9 -8.39 15.20 -6.39
CA PRO A 9 -9.68 14.93 -6.99
C PRO A 9 -9.59 14.98 -8.52
N ILE A 10 -10.43 14.22 -9.19
CA ILE A 10 -10.41 14.10 -10.66
C ILE A 10 -10.71 15.43 -11.36
N GLU A 11 -11.37 16.37 -10.68
CA GLU A 11 -11.68 17.72 -11.15
C GLU A 11 -10.42 18.57 -11.33
N ASP A 12 -9.35 18.29 -10.61
CA ASP A 12 -8.10 19.05 -10.68
C ASP A 12 -7.26 18.65 -11.90
N LEU A 13 -7.67 17.61 -12.64
CA LEU A 13 -7.01 17.24 -13.88
C LEU A 13 -7.32 18.29 -14.97
N PRO A 14 -6.32 19.04 -15.48
CA PRO A 14 -6.53 20.15 -16.40
C PRO A 14 -7.12 19.67 -17.74
N ASP A 15 -7.92 20.53 -18.38
CA ASP A 15 -8.52 20.34 -19.72
C ASP A 15 -9.39 19.08 -19.87
N VAL A 16 -10.02 18.61 -18.81
CA VAL A 16 -11.01 17.53 -18.89
C VAL A 16 -12.40 18.12 -18.99
N LYS A 17 -13.16 17.64 -19.97
CA LYS A 17 -14.54 18.12 -20.19
C LYS A 17 -15.44 17.70 -19.01
N PRO A 18 -16.32 18.60 -18.49
CA PRO A 18 -17.15 18.30 -17.30
C PRO A 18 -18.01 17.05 -17.43
N HIS A 19 -18.50 16.74 -18.65
CA HIS A 19 -19.28 15.53 -18.87
C HIS A 19 -18.46 14.24 -18.71
N LEU A 20 -17.14 14.25 -19.02
CA LEU A 20 -16.25 13.11 -18.81
C LEU A 20 -15.95 12.93 -17.33
N ILE A 21 -15.74 14.01 -16.58
CA ILE A 21 -15.60 13.97 -15.12
C ILE A 21 -16.83 13.31 -14.50
N SER A 22 -18.03 13.70 -14.91
CA SER A 22 -19.27 13.09 -14.40
C SER A 22 -19.39 11.60 -14.74
N LYS A 23 -18.93 11.18 -15.92
CA LYS A 23 -18.91 9.75 -16.32
C LYS A 23 -17.86 8.97 -15.51
N LEU A 24 -16.66 9.52 -15.30
CA LEU A 24 -15.60 8.92 -14.48
C LEU A 24 -16.08 8.69 -13.05
N LYS A 25 -16.71 9.69 -12.43
CA LYS A 25 -17.27 9.56 -11.08
C LYS A 25 -18.36 8.48 -10.99
N ARG A 26 -19.26 8.40 -11.97
CA ARG A 26 -20.25 7.30 -12.03
C ARG A 26 -19.60 5.93 -12.18
N ALA A 27 -18.43 5.86 -12.79
CA ALA A 27 -17.63 4.65 -12.93
C ALA A 27 -16.80 4.31 -11.67
N GLY A 28 -16.91 5.14 -10.60
CA GLY A 28 -16.17 4.97 -9.36
C GLY A 28 -14.72 5.47 -9.44
N ILE A 29 -14.44 6.44 -10.32
CA ILE A 29 -13.14 7.10 -10.46
C ILE A 29 -13.27 8.53 -9.93
N ASP A 30 -12.90 8.74 -8.69
CA ASP A 30 -13.03 10.02 -8.00
C ASP A 30 -11.72 10.81 -7.91
N SER A 31 -10.59 10.16 -8.15
CA SER A 31 -9.26 10.75 -8.05
C SER A 31 -8.41 10.59 -9.31
N ILE A 32 -7.45 11.51 -9.50
CA ILE A 32 -6.43 11.42 -10.56
C ILE A 32 -5.63 10.11 -10.42
N HIS A 33 -5.41 9.63 -9.20
CA HIS A 33 -4.69 8.40 -8.93
C HIS A 33 -5.41 7.17 -9.48
N GLU A 34 -6.72 7.06 -9.21
CA GLU A 34 -7.54 5.96 -9.71
C GLU A 34 -7.58 5.94 -11.23
N LEU A 35 -7.70 7.12 -11.87
CA LEU A 35 -7.65 7.22 -13.33
C LEU A 35 -6.28 6.78 -13.89
N ALA A 36 -5.19 7.19 -13.24
CA ALA A 36 -3.83 6.89 -13.70
C ALA A 36 -3.51 5.38 -13.70
N VAL A 37 -4.10 4.61 -12.75
CA VAL A 37 -3.89 3.17 -12.64
C VAL A 37 -4.96 2.34 -13.35
N SER A 38 -6.03 2.97 -13.82
CA SER A 38 -7.14 2.29 -14.51
C SER A 38 -6.71 1.78 -15.89
N ILE A 39 -7.35 0.69 -16.32
CA ILE A 39 -7.20 0.13 -17.65
C ILE A 39 -8.21 0.81 -18.59
N PRO A 40 -7.77 1.60 -19.61
CA PRO A 40 -8.68 2.35 -20.47
C PRO A 40 -9.76 1.48 -21.17
N ASN A 41 -9.43 0.27 -21.56
CA ASN A 41 -10.39 -0.67 -22.15
C ASN A 41 -11.56 -1.01 -21.22
N GLU A 42 -11.29 -1.27 -19.94
CA GLU A 42 -12.33 -1.55 -18.95
C GLU A 42 -13.21 -0.34 -18.70
N LEU A 43 -12.62 0.86 -18.67
CA LEU A 43 -13.38 2.09 -18.51
C LEU A 43 -14.35 2.33 -19.65
N VAL A 44 -13.97 2.00 -20.89
CA VAL A 44 -14.84 2.15 -22.07
C VAL A 44 -15.87 1.03 -22.15
N LEU A 45 -15.44 -0.22 -22.11
CA LEU A 45 -16.28 -1.38 -22.39
C LEU A 45 -17.21 -1.72 -21.21
N ASP A 46 -16.67 -1.72 -19.98
CA ASP A 46 -17.40 -2.21 -18.83
C ASP A 46 -18.09 -1.08 -18.05
N LYS A 47 -17.49 0.09 -18.03
CA LYS A 47 -17.99 1.21 -17.23
C LYS A 47 -18.61 2.36 -18.03
N GLY A 48 -18.56 2.31 -19.36
CA GLY A 48 -19.21 3.28 -20.26
C GLY A 48 -18.72 4.74 -20.10
N VAL A 49 -17.45 4.93 -19.72
CA VAL A 49 -16.88 6.25 -19.46
C VAL A 49 -16.77 7.09 -20.72
N GLY A 50 -16.60 6.47 -21.88
CA GLY A 50 -16.51 7.15 -23.18
C GLY A 50 -16.84 6.20 -24.32
N ASP A 51 -17.09 6.75 -25.50
CA ASP A 51 -17.35 6.00 -26.72
C ASP A 51 -16.05 5.79 -27.53
N ASP A 52 -14.97 6.50 -27.16
CA ASP A 52 -13.68 6.48 -27.84
C ASP A 52 -12.55 6.10 -26.84
N LEU A 53 -11.99 4.93 -27.10
CA LEU A 53 -10.87 4.40 -26.32
C LEU A 53 -9.65 5.33 -26.34
N GLN A 54 -9.41 6.01 -27.48
CA GLN A 54 -8.27 6.91 -27.58
C GLN A 54 -8.39 8.08 -26.60
N VAL A 55 -9.56 8.68 -26.49
CA VAL A 55 -9.83 9.78 -25.55
C VAL A 55 -9.60 9.34 -24.12
N VAL A 56 -10.09 8.18 -23.72
CA VAL A 56 -9.93 7.65 -22.36
C VAL A 56 -8.46 7.30 -22.09
N SER A 57 -7.74 6.74 -23.06
CA SER A 57 -6.31 6.44 -22.95
C SER A 57 -5.47 7.72 -22.80
N GLU A 58 -5.79 8.76 -23.55
CA GLU A 58 -5.13 10.07 -23.42
C GLU A 58 -5.37 10.69 -22.04
N LEU A 59 -6.60 10.57 -21.50
CA LEU A 59 -6.91 11.02 -20.13
C LEU A 59 -6.12 10.25 -19.07
N ALA A 60 -6.04 8.93 -19.16
CA ALA A 60 -5.25 8.12 -18.24
C ALA A 60 -3.75 8.47 -18.32
N THR A 61 -3.24 8.69 -19.54
CA THR A 61 -1.86 9.14 -19.75
C THR A 61 -1.60 10.51 -19.14
N LYS A 62 -2.56 11.44 -19.28
CA LYS A 62 -2.51 12.78 -18.71
C LYS A 62 -2.51 12.73 -17.17
N ALA A 63 -3.36 11.87 -16.60
CA ALA A 63 -3.39 11.63 -15.17
C ALA A 63 -2.03 11.10 -14.64
N ARG A 64 -1.44 10.11 -15.32
CA ARG A 64 -0.10 9.59 -14.99
C ARG A 64 0.96 10.70 -15.04
N ARG A 65 0.96 11.50 -16.09
CA ARG A 65 1.92 12.61 -16.24
C ARG A 65 1.78 13.64 -15.12
N SER A 66 0.56 14.03 -14.76
CA SER A 66 0.29 14.95 -13.64
C SER A 66 0.84 14.41 -12.32
N LEU A 67 0.70 13.11 -12.06
CA LEU A 67 1.25 12.47 -10.84
C LEU A 67 2.77 12.34 -10.87
N ILE A 68 3.37 12.13 -12.06
CA ILE A 68 4.84 12.12 -12.24
C ILE A 68 5.40 13.51 -11.95
N ASP A 69 4.80 14.55 -12.51
CA ASP A 69 5.23 15.95 -12.31
C ASP A 69 5.12 16.37 -10.84
N SER A 70 4.10 15.85 -10.14
CA SER A 70 3.90 16.02 -8.69
C SER A 70 4.78 15.10 -7.83
N ARG A 71 5.65 14.29 -8.42
CA ARG A 71 6.53 13.30 -7.77
C ARG A 71 5.79 12.21 -6.97
N LEU A 72 4.54 11.97 -7.29
CA LEU A 72 3.69 10.93 -6.67
C LEU A 72 3.76 9.61 -7.41
N LEU A 73 4.05 9.64 -8.71
CA LEU A 73 4.38 8.47 -9.52
C LEU A 73 5.81 8.55 -10.02
N VAL A 74 6.39 7.38 -10.22
CA VAL A 74 7.73 7.24 -10.78
C VAL A 74 7.65 7.36 -12.29
N ASN A 75 8.55 8.12 -12.90
CA ASN A 75 8.73 8.14 -14.34
C ASN A 75 9.11 6.73 -14.83
N GLU A 76 8.58 6.30 -15.97
CA GLU A 76 8.86 4.99 -16.59
C GLU A 76 10.35 4.80 -16.89
N PHE A 77 11.05 5.90 -17.20
CA PHE A 77 12.49 5.93 -17.39
C PHE A 77 13.16 6.75 -16.31
N CYS A 78 13.97 6.11 -15.50
CA CYS A 78 14.80 6.74 -14.48
C CYS A 78 16.19 6.09 -14.45
N THR A 79 17.18 6.83 -13.98
CA THR A 79 18.53 6.31 -13.82
C THR A 79 18.64 5.36 -12.63
N ALA A 80 19.62 4.46 -12.64
CA ALA A 80 19.91 3.60 -11.50
C ALA A 80 20.27 4.41 -10.24
N GLU A 81 20.87 5.59 -10.39
CA GLU A 81 21.17 6.52 -9.30
C GLU A 81 19.89 7.05 -8.66
N GLU A 82 18.90 7.49 -9.45
CA GLU A 82 17.60 7.94 -8.95
C GLU A 82 16.86 6.82 -8.22
N ILE A 83 16.93 5.58 -8.72
CA ILE A 83 16.36 4.41 -8.04
C ILE A 83 17.07 4.20 -6.70
N LEU A 84 18.39 4.26 -6.66
CA LEU A 84 19.17 4.08 -5.44
C LEU A 84 18.83 5.14 -4.38
N GLU A 85 18.70 6.40 -4.77
CA GLU A 85 18.33 7.49 -3.85
C GLU A 85 16.91 7.28 -3.27
N ARG A 86 15.94 6.88 -4.10
CA ARG A 86 14.58 6.58 -3.63
C ARG A 86 14.56 5.42 -2.65
N ARG A 87 15.35 4.37 -2.89
CA ARG A 87 15.43 3.19 -2.01
C ARG A 87 16.00 3.49 -0.63
N LYS A 88 16.75 4.57 -0.44
CA LYS A 88 17.24 5.01 0.88
C LYS A 88 16.11 5.38 1.85
N GLY A 89 14.95 5.77 1.33
CA GLY A 89 13.75 6.11 2.12
C GLY A 89 12.79 4.96 2.38
N LEU A 90 13.09 3.74 1.90
CA LEU A 90 12.19 2.59 2.09
C LEU A 90 12.14 2.15 3.55
N VAL A 91 10.94 1.88 4.01
CA VAL A 91 10.70 1.30 5.34
C VAL A 91 10.81 -0.21 5.26
N ARG A 92 11.38 -0.83 6.28
CA ARG A 92 11.44 -2.28 6.42
C ARG A 92 10.76 -2.72 7.70
N PHE A 93 9.93 -3.74 7.60
CA PHE A 93 9.24 -4.32 8.74
C PHE A 93 10.01 -5.53 9.28
N SER A 94 10.24 -5.54 10.58
CA SER A 94 10.87 -6.66 11.26
C SER A 94 10.05 -7.94 11.12
N MET A 95 10.69 -9.05 10.78
CA MET A 95 10.10 -10.39 10.84
C MET A 95 9.99 -10.94 12.26
N GLY A 96 10.38 -10.14 13.25
CA GLY A 96 10.36 -10.52 14.65
C GLY A 96 11.53 -11.41 15.09
N SER A 97 12.54 -11.56 14.27
CA SER A 97 13.77 -12.28 14.58
C SER A 97 14.97 -11.46 14.12
N ALA A 98 15.82 -11.05 15.06
CA ALA A 98 17.01 -10.26 14.75
C ALA A 98 17.95 -10.96 13.71
N LYS A 99 18.00 -12.29 13.72
CA LYS A 99 18.80 -13.03 12.73
C LYS A 99 18.19 -12.95 11.33
N LEU A 100 16.86 -13.07 11.23
CA LEU A 100 16.17 -12.92 9.93
C LEU A 100 16.24 -11.47 9.46
N ASP A 101 16.05 -10.52 10.33
CA ASP A 101 16.14 -9.11 9.99
C ASP A 101 17.54 -8.73 9.49
N THR A 102 18.60 -9.25 10.14
CA THR A 102 19.97 -9.06 9.68
C THR A 102 20.20 -9.70 8.31
N PHE A 103 19.67 -10.91 8.09
CA PHE A 103 19.79 -11.62 6.81
C PHE A 103 19.08 -10.85 5.67
N LEU A 104 17.97 -10.17 5.97
CA LEU A 104 17.17 -9.38 5.03
C LEU A 104 17.54 -7.87 5.03
N ASP A 105 18.70 -7.51 5.55
CA ASP A 105 19.15 -6.12 5.63
C ASP A 105 18.13 -5.18 6.32
N GLY A 106 17.51 -5.66 7.36
CA GLY A 106 16.59 -4.90 8.22
C GLY A 106 15.13 -5.39 8.23
N GLY A 107 14.79 -6.43 7.47
CA GLY A 107 13.46 -7.02 7.43
C GLY A 107 12.77 -6.97 6.07
N ILE A 108 11.44 -7.13 6.06
CA ILE A 108 10.62 -7.08 4.84
C ILE A 108 10.52 -5.64 4.33
N GLU A 109 10.88 -5.44 3.08
CA GLU A 109 10.90 -4.14 2.43
C GLU A 109 9.49 -3.71 1.96
N THR A 110 9.14 -2.45 2.15
CA THR A 110 7.93 -1.84 1.57
C THR A 110 8.06 -1.66 0.05
N GLN A 111 6.95 -1.46 -0.64
CA GLN A 111 6.88 -1.28 -2.10
C GLN A 111 7.43 -2.49 -2.89
N ALA A 112 7.48 -3.66 -2.28
CA ALA A 112 7.92 -4.90 -2.88
C ALA A 112 6.96 -6.05 -2.54
N VAL A 113 6.91 -7.06 -3.39
CA VAL A 113 6.24 -8.33 -3.10
C VAL A 113 7.27 -9.28 -2.55
N THR A 114 7.04 -9.79 -1.34
CA THR A 114 7.90 -10.78 -0.69
C THR A 114 7.17 -12.12 -0.62
N GLU A 115 7.74 -13.16 -1.21
CA GLU A 115 7.24 -14.52 -1.13
C GLU A 115 7.98 -15.32 -0.05
N ILE A 116 7.24 -16.08 0.76
CA ILE A 116 7.79 -17.00 1.76
C ILE A 116 7.35 -18.41 1.41
N ALA A 117 8.26 -19.21 0.89
CA ALA A 117 8.05 -20.61 0.53
C ALA A 117 8.66 -21.58 1.56
N GLY A 118 8.08 -22.76 1.66
CA GLY A 118 8.57 -23.83 2.57
C GLY A 118 7.53 -24.92 2.75
N GLU A 119 7.93 -26.04 3.32
CA GLU A 119 7.08 -27.19 3.60
C GLU A 119 5.98 -26.87 4.61
N PHE A 120 4.98 -27.73 4.69
CA PHE A 120 3.94 -27.66 5.71
C PHE A 120 4.55 -27.66 7.12
N GLY A 121 4.00 -26.82 8.01
CA GLY A 121 4.47 -26.76 9.41
C GLY A 121 5.75 -25.95 9.66
N THR A 122 6.40 -25.37 8.64
CA THR A 122 7.64 -24.59 8.79
C THR A 122 7.45 -23.19 9.40
N GLY A 123 6.23 -22.79 9.71
CA GLY A 123 5.95 -21.54 10.41
C GLY A 123 5.66 -20.33 9.51
N LYS A 124 5.41 -20.50 8.21
CA LYS A 124 5.06 -19.40 7.28
C LYS A 124 3.93 -18.50 7.81
N THR A 125 2.82 -19.11 8.22
CA THR A 125 1.68 -18.40 8.79
C THR A 125 2.04 -17.70 10.11
N GLN A 126 2.98 -18.24 10.91
CA GLN A 126 3.45 -17.59 12.13
C GLN A 126 4.24 -16.32 11.83
N ILE A 127 4.99 -16.32 10.74
CA ILE A 127 5.66 -15.09 10.23
C ILE A 127 4.61 -14.05 9.82
N CYS A 128 3.55 -14.45 9.09
CA CYS A 128 2.47 -13.55 8.72
C CYS A 128 1.79 -12.93 9.94
N HIS A 129 1.45 -13.71 10.97
CA HIS A 129 0.89 -13.17 12.22
C HIS A 129 1.88 -12.21 12.92
N THR A 130 3.18 -12.51 12.89
CA THR A 130 4.19 -11.62 13.46
C THR A 130 4.30 -10.32 12.69
N LEU A 131 4.28 -10.38 11.36
CA LEU A 131 4.28 -9.19 10.50
C LEU A 131 3.05 -8.31 10.72
N CYS A 132 1.86 -8.89 10.94
CA CYS A 132 0.68 -8.12 11.33
C CYS A 132 0.90 -7.26 12.58
N VAL A 133 1.67 -7.76 13.54
CA VAL A 133 2.01 -7.02 14.76
C VAL A 133 3.12 -6.01 14.51
N THR A 134 4.22 -6.44 13.90
CA THR A 134 5.39 -5.59 13.72
C THR A 134 5.14 -4.41 12.78
N ALA A 135 4.29 -4.59 11.75
CA ALA A 135 3.89 -3.51 10.88
C ALA A 135 3.12 -2.39 11.62
N ASN A 136 2.34 -2.75 12.66
CA ASN A 136 1.61 -1.79 13.48
C ASN A 136 2.46 -1.08 14.55
N THR A 137 3.63 -1.61 14.86
CA THR A 137 4.45 -1.11 15.97
C THR A 137 5.73 -0.40 15.54
N GLN A 138 5.98 -0.33 14.24
CA GLN A 138 7.17 0.30 13.71
C GLN A 138 7.06 1.82 13.82
N LYS A 139 8.07 2.44 14.44
CA LYS A 139 8.22 3.89 14.46
C LYS A 139 8.96 4.31 13.21
N GLU A 140 8.39 5.17 12.41
CA GLU A 140 9.13 5.79 11.31
C GLU A 140 10.34 6.55 11.88
N LYS A 141 11.52 6.27 11.32
CA LYS A 141 12.66 7.15 11.55
C LYS A 141 12.35 8.46 10.81
N PRO A 142 12.48 9.62 11.44
CA PRO A 142 12.30 10.88 10.74
C PRO A 142 13.26 10.92 9.54
N HIS A 143 12.73 11.18 8.36
CA HIS A 143 13.55 11.41 7.18
C HIS A 143 14.58 12.51 7.50
N SER A 144 15.86 12.19 7.39
CA SER A 144 16.96 13.14 7.53
C SER A 144 16.85 14.21 6.44
N GLY A 145 16.21 15.34 6.74
CA GLY A 145 16.05 16.46 5.80
C GLY A 145 15.18 17.61 6.26
N VAL A 146 14.41 17.47 7.33
CA VAL A 146 13.63 18.59 7.89
C VAL A 146 14.06 18.82 9.34
N SER A 147 14.94 19.81 9.50
CA SER A 147 15.27 20.37 10.82
C SER A 147 14.06 21.14 11.34
N GLY A 148 13.18 20.46 12.05
CA GLY A 148 12.08 21.04 12.78
C GLY A 148 12.00 20.37 14.15
N ASN A 149 12.26 21.15 15.21
CA ASN A 149 12.05 20.78 16.59
C ASN A 149 10.57 20.45 16.84
N SER A 150 10.17 19.23 16.59
CA SER A 150 8.94 18.68 17.17
C SER A 150 9.20 17.22 17.56
N SER A 151 9.35 17.01 18.86
CA SER A 151 9.36 15.73 19.53
C SER A 151 7.96 15.08 19.53
N THR A 152 7.31 15.05 18.37
CA THR A 152 6.06 14.33 18.19
C THR A 152 6.43 13.00 17.56
N THR A 153 6.57 11.98 18.40
CA THR A 153 6.54 10.57 17.98
C THR A 153 5.16 10.31 17.37
N THR A 154 4.99 10.60 16.10
CA THR A 154 3.82 10.17 15.36
C THR A 154 3.93 8.66 15.25
N SER A 155 3.10 7.96 16.04
CA SER A 155 2.79 6.56 15.75
C SER A 155 2.18 6.55 14.35
N THR A 156 2.89 6.03 13.38
CA THR A 156 2.33 5.82 12.05
C THR A 156 1.22 4.79 12.19
N ASP A 157 0.00 5.23 11.94
CA ASP A 157 -1.19 4.39 12.00
C ASP A 157 -1.25 3.52 10.73
N HIS A 158 -0.44 2.45 10.69
CA HIS A 158 -0.50 1.49 9.61
C HIS A 158 -1.64 0.51 9.83
N ASN A 159 -2.46 0.31 8.80
CA ASN A 159 -3.44 -0.76 8.75
C ASN A 159 -2.86 -1.96 8.01
N VAL A 160 -3.24 -3.15 8.43
CA VAL A 160 -2.84 -4.42 7.83
C VAL A 160 -4.07 -5.13 7.28
N ILE A 161 -3.98 -5.61 6.05
CA ILE A 161 -4.98 -6.51 5.46
C ILE A 161 -4.39 -7.91 5.43
N PHE A 162 -5.04 -8.85 6.12
CA PHE A 162 -4.70 -10.26 6.08
C PHE A 162 -5.72 -11.00 5.20
N ILE A 163 -5.27 -11.48 4.05
CA ILE A 163 -6.10 -12.27 3.16
C ILE A 163 -5.92 -13.73 3.52
N ASP A 164 -6.98 -14.36 4.04
CA ASP A 164 -6.98 -15.72 4.58
C ASP A 164 -7.73 -16.68 3.64
N THR A 165 -6.99 -17.47 2.90
CA THR A 165 -7.51 -18.47 1.95
C THR A 165 -7.65 -19.86 2.56
N GLU A 166 -7.03 -20.10 3.73
CA GLU A 166 -6.97 -21.41 4.38
C GLU A 166 -7.72 -21.44 5.72
N ASN A 167 -8.37 -20.33 6.11
CA ASN A 167 -9.04 -20.16 7.41
C ASN A 167 -8.10 -20.43 8.62
N THR A 168 -6.86 -19.94 8.50
CA THR A 168 -5.77 -20.16 9.48
C THR A 168 -5.50 -18.95 10.38
N PHE A 169 -6.10 -17.79 10.11
CA PHE A 169 -5.93 -16.61 10.96
C PHE A 169 -6.47 -16.86 12.36
N ARG A 170 -5.68 -16.47 13.37
CA ARG A 170 -6.04 -16.58 14.79
C ARG A 170 -5.73 -15.27 15.51
N ALA A 171 -6.76 -14.54 15.93
CA ALA A 171 -6.62 -13.30 16.68
C ALA A 171 -5.92 -13.55 18.04
N GLU A 172 -6.17 -14.71 18.65
CA GLU A 172 -5.51 -15.14 19.89
C GLU A 172 -4.00 -15.27 19.72
N ARG A 173 -3.56 -15.66 18.52
CA ARG A 173 -2.12 -15.74 18.24
C ARG A 173 -1.49 -14.36 18.10
N VAL A 174 -2.19 -13.41 17.47
CA VAL A 174 -1.77 -12.02 17.43
C VAL A 174 -1.65 -11.45 18.85
N HIS A 175 -2.66 -11.66 19.69
CA HIS A 175 -2.66 -11.28 21.10
C HIS A 175 -1.41 -11.79 21.84
N GLN A 176 -1.14 -13.11 21.76
CA GLN A 176 0.03 -13.72 22.38
C GLN A 176 1.36 -13.10 21.91
N ILE A 177 1.47 -12.75 20.62
CA ILE A 177 2.68 -12.14 20.07
C ILE A 177 2.90 -10.74 20.65
N VAL A 178 1.81 -9.93 20.73
CA VAL A 178 1.87 -8.58 21.28
C VAL A 178 2.30 -8.60 22.74
N GLU A 179 1.69 -9.46 23.57
CA GLU A 179 2.02 -9.60 24.99
C GLU A 179 3.45 -10.10 25.20
N ALA A 180 3.83 -11.20 24.54
CA ALA A 180 5.14 -11.80 24.69
C ALA A 180 6.28 -10.86 24.32
N ARG A 181 6.03 -9.96 23.36
CA ARG A 181 7.02 -9.00 22.85
C ARG A 181 6.88 -7.59 23.47
N ARG A 182 5.84 -7.33 24.27
CA ARG A 182 5.55 -6.03 24.89
C ARG A 182 5.47 -4.89 23.88
N LEU A 183 4.75 -5.12 22.77
CA LEU A 183 4.71 -4.20 21.62
C LEU A 183 3.58 -3.17 21.69
N GLY A 184 2.97 -2.93 22.82
CA GLY A 184 1.92 -1.92 23.03
C GLY A 184 0.57 -2.50 23.40
N SER A 185 -0.50 -1.79 23.06
CA SER A 185 -1.88 -2.20 23.36
C SER A 185 -2.37 -3.26 22.38
N VAL A 186 -2.75 -4.42 22.89
CA VAL A 186 -3.35 -5.51 22.11
C VAL A 186 -4.59 -5.02 21.37
N GLU A 187 -5.45 -4.28 22.08
CA GLU A 187 -6.71 -3.80 21.53
C GLU A 187 -6.51 -2.85 20.34
N GLU A 188 -5.56 -1.93 20.43
CA GLU A 188 -5.23 -0.99 19.35
C GLU A 188 -4.67 -1.70 18.14
N ILE A 189 -3.78 -2.66 18.33
CA ILE A 189 -3.18 -3.45 17.24
C ILE A 189 -4.24 -4.30 16.54
N LEU A 190 -5.11 -4.98 17.29
CA LEU A 190 -6.17 -5.81 16.70
C LEU A 190 -7.17 -4.98 15.88
N LYS A 191 -7.48 -3.75 16.28
CA LYS A 191 -8.38 -2.86 15.52
C LYS A 191 -7.82 -2.43 14.16
N ARG A 192 -6.52 -2.55 13.95
CA ARG A 192 -5.83 -2.17 12.71
C ARG A 192 -5.54 -3.35 11.79
N ILE A 193 -5.92 -4.55 12.17
CA ILE A 193 -5.77 -5.75 11.35
C ILE A 193 -7.13 -6.15 10.78
N PHE A 194 -7.28 -5.98 9.47
CA PHE A 194 -8.47 -6.34 8.73
C PHE A 194 -8.29 -7.73 8.12
N VAL A 195 -9.17 -8.68 8.45
CA VAL A 195 -9.09 -10.04 7.95
C VAL A 195 -10.13 -10.27 6.87
N CYS A 196 -9.68 -10.56 5.66
CA CYS A 196 -10.53 -10.92 4.54
C CYS A 196 -10.47 -12.44 4.32
N LYS A 197 -11.59 -13.14 4.56
CA LYS A 197 -11.68 -14.59 4.30
C LYS A 197 -12.17 -14.82 2.87
N ILE A 198 -11.39 -15.60 2.12
CA ILE A 198 -11.74 -15.99 0.76
C ILE A 198 -12.10 -17.47 0.75
N TYR A 199 -13.32 -17.78 0.35
CA TYR A 199 -13.78 -19.15 0.16
C TYR A 199 -13.75 -19.48 -1.32
N ILE A 200 -12.89 -20.42 -1.74
CA ILE A 200 -12.92 -20.97 -3.09
C ILE A 200 -14.01 -22.04 -3.09
N VAL A 201 -15.13 -21.76 -3.75
CA VAL A 201 -16.08 -22.81 -4.09
C VAL A 201 -15.58 -23.42 -5.40
N LEU A 202 -15.05 -24.64 -5.33
CA LEU A 202 -14.79 -25.44 -6.52
C LEU A 202 -16.17 -25.85 -7.08
N ILE A 203 -16.54 -25.24 -8.21
CA ILE A 203 -17.72 -25.60 -9.00
C ILE A 203 -17.32 -26.68 -9.97
#